data_ae18310b44462f6b648ece50b344ede6
#
_entry.id   ae18310b44462f6b648ece50b344ede6
#
_cell.length_a   1.000
_cell.length_b   1.000
_cell.length_c   1.000
_cell.angle_alpha   90.00
_cell.angle_beta   90.00
_cell.angle_gamma   90.00
#
_symmetry.space_group_name_H-M   'P 1'
#
loop_
_entity.id
_entity.type
_entity.pdbx_description
1 polymer ?
#
loop_
_entity_poly.entity_id
_entity_poly.type
_entity_poly.pdbx_seq_one_letter_code
_entity_poly.pdbx_strand_id
1 'polypeptide(L)'
;GSNVENKAAGLPRSILMVILNDKQTGAPLAYMSANLLSAYRTAAVPGVGVRHLAVKNAKVLGVVGPGVINSITIETFASMRPSLETLKIYGRSKTSIDRCIEYVKKRCPQFKDFIVCDTLEDCVRDADILSFATSTPTGGQKNYPFVEREWIKPGCLLCGMGALNVPDEMVMDPATKLVVDYTGLYETWAEEYPYPTFDTWFLIGSKFTDMIHDKKLDFQRMENLGAILNGKLPGRDNDQQVIIYSIGGMPVEDVAWGKTVYENAIKMEIGTKLNLWEEPYLF
;
A
#
# COMPACT_ATOMS: atom_id res chain seq x y z
N GLY A 1 -12.58 -11.88 -6.09
CA GLY A 1 -13.24 -10.65 -6.51
C GLY A 1 -13.63 -9.77 -5.33
N SER A 2 -13.91 -8.50 -5.58
CA SER A 2 -14.36 -7.54 -4.56
C SER A 2 -15.79 -7.08 -4.90
N ASN A 3 -16.71 -7.21 -3.93
CA ASN A 3 -18.09 -6.75 -4.08
C ASN A 3 -18.52 -6.02 -2.81
N VAL A 4 -19.05 -4.80 -2.97
CA VAL A 4 -19.52 -3.97 -1.84
C VAL A 4 -20.74 -4.58 -1.15
N GLU A 5 -21.57 -5.34 -1.87
CA GLU A 5 -22.79 -6.00 -1.38
C GLU A 5 -22.46 -7.18 -0.43
N ASN A 6 -21.28 -7.77 -0.52
CA ASN A 6 -20.85 -8.85 0.36
C ASN A 6 -20.99 -8.49 1.85
N LYS A 7 -20.78 -7.22 2.20
CA LYS A 7 -20.93 -6.76 3.59
C LYS A 7 -22.36 -6.92 4.12
N ALA A 8 -23.35 -6.67 3.28
CA ALA A 8 -24.76 -6.85 3.65
C ALA A 8 -25.10 -8.34 3.88
N ALA A 9 -24.40 -9.24 3.18
CA ALA A 9 -24.51 -10.69 3.35
C ALA A 9 -23.63 -11.26 4.48
N GLY A 10 -22.96 -10.41 5.28
CA GLY A 10 -22.04 -10.86 6.34
C GLY A 10 -20.72 -11.45 5.83
N LEU A 11 -20.40 -11.26 4.55
CA LEU A 11 -19.19 -11.77 3.92
C LEU A 11 -18.09 -10.69 3.85
N PRO A 12 -16.80 -11.09 3.75
CA PRO A 12 -15.73 -10.16 3.44
C PRO A 12 -16.00 -9.42 2.11
N ARG A 13 -15.67 -8.13 2.04
CA ARG A 13 -15.78 -7.35 0.81
C ARG A 13 -15.07 -8.01 -0.37
N SER A 14 -13.90 -8.57 -0.10
CA SER A 14 -13.12 -9.32 -1.09
C SER A 14 -13.01 -10.77 -0.68
N ILE A 15 -13.22 -11.68 -1.62
CA ILE A 15 -13.00 -13.12 -1.45
C ILE A 15 -11.90 -13.48 -2.44
N LEU A 16 -10.74 -13.82 -1.90
CA LEU A 16 -9.51 -14.04 -2.65
C LEU A 16 -8.99 -15.46 -2.43
N MET A 17 -8.50 -16.05 -3.50
CA MET A 17 -7.90 -17.37 -3.52
C MET A 17 -6.57 -17.32 -4.27
N VAL A 18 -5.62 -18.16 -3.86
CA VAL A 18 -4.36 -18.41 -4.56
C VAL A 18 -4.30 -19.87 -4.95
N ILE A 19 -3.92 -20.13 -6.19
CA ILE A 19 -3.48 -21.42 -6.68
C ILE A 19 -1.98 -21.33 -6.89
N LEU A 20 -1.22 -22.19 -6.23
CA LEU A 20 0.21 -22.28 -6.38
C LEU A 20 0.55 -23.53 -7.21
N ASN A 21 1.29 -23.33 -8.30
CA ASN A 21 1.71 -24.41 -9.18
C ASN A 21 3.22 -24.63 -9.10
N ASP A 22 3.65 -25.86 -9.32
CA ASP A 22 5.04 -26.16 -9.53
C ASP A 22 5.53 -25.54 -10.85
N LYS A 23 6.66 -24.85 -10.80
CA LYS A 23 7.17 -24.10 -11.96
C LYS A 23 7.70 -24.96 -13.11
N GLN A 24 8.05 -26.23 -12.84
CA GLN A 24 8.64 -27.12 -13.84
C GLN A 24 7.57 -27.96 -14.53
N THR A 25 6.63 -28.47 -13.74
CA THR A 25 5.61 -29.41 -14.21
C THR A 25 4.26 -28.77 -14.47
N GLY A 26 4.01 -27.58 -13.89
CA GLY A 26 2.69 -26.95 -13.91
C GLY A 26 1.69 -27.59 -12.93
N ALA A 27 2.06 -28.66 -12.24
CA ALA A 27 1.18 -29.37 -11.32
C ALA A 27 0.73 -28.45 -10.16
N PRO A 28 -0.57 -28.44 -9.79
CA PRO A 28 -1.05 -27.65 -8.67
C PRO A 28 -0.48 -28.20 -7.35
N LEU A 29 0.17 -27.32 -6.59
CA LEU A 29 0.74 -27.61 -5.28
C LEU A 29 -0.23 -27.30 -4.15
N ALA A 30 -0.98 -26.21 -4.27
CA ALA A 30 -1.92 -25.77 -3.25
C ALA A 30 -3.03 -24.87 -3.82
N TYR A 31 -4.20 -24.98 -3.20
CA TYR A 31 -5.30 -24.05 -3.33
C TYR A 31 -5.62 -23.51 -1.93
N MET A 32 -5.52 -22.21 -1.74
CA MET A 32 -5.62 -21.62 -0.42
C MET A 32 -6.38 -20.28 -0.41
N SER A 33 -7.02 -19.95 0.73
CA SER A 33 -7.59 -18.62 0.95
C SER A 33 -6.50 -17.56 0.97
N ALA A 34 -6.71 -16.48 0.25
CA ALA A 34 -5.74 -15.40 0.09
C ALA A 34 -6.15 -14.06 0.73
N ASN A 35 -7.23 -14.01 1.51
CA ASN A 35 -7.68 -12.75 2.10
C ASN A 35 -6.62 -12.12 3.03
N LEU A 36 -6.06 -12.91 3.95
CA LEU A 36 -4.97 -12.44 4.82
C LEU A 36 -3.66 -12.27 4.03
N LEU A 37 -3.34 -13.23 3.16
CA LEU A 37 -2.15 -13.17 2.32
C LEU A 37 -2.13 -11.84 1.54
N SER A 38 -3.21 -11.52 0.83
CA SER A 38 -3.32 -10.28 0.07
C SER A 38 -3.17 -9.03 0.94
N ALA A 39 -3.75 -9.03 2.15
CA ALA A 39 -3.65 -7.89 3.05
C ALA A 39 -2.20 -7.69 3.57
N TYR A 40 -1.52 -8.76 3.95
CA TYR A 40 -0.13 -8.69 4.44
C TYR A 40 0.86 -8.35 3.32
N ARG A 41 0.73 -8.94 2.10
CA ARG A 41 1.64 -8.59 1.02
C ARG A 41 1.45 -7.13 0.58
N THR A 42 0.19 -6.63 0.58
CA THR A 42 -0.09 -5.22 0.26
C THR A 42 0.52 -4.27 1.29
N ALA A 43 0.56 -4.66 2.57
CA ALA A 43 1.18 -3.87 3.63
C ALA A 43 2.72 -4.00 3.66
N ALA A 44 3.28 -5.10 3.17
CA ALA A 44 4.72 -5.36 3.21
C ALA A 44 5.51 -4.39 2.31
N VAL A 45 5.01 -4.11 1.11
CA VAL A 45 5.68 -3.22 0.15
C VAL A 45 5.85 -1.80 0.70
N PRO A 46 4.79 -1.12 1.19
CA PRO A 46 4.96 0.17 1.85
C PRO A 46 5.81 0.08 3.11
N GLY A 47 5.79 -1.04 3.85
CA GLY A 47 6.66 -1.27 4.99
C GLY A 47 8.15 -1.25 4.62
N VAL A 48 8.51 -1.95 3.53
CA VAL A 48 9.87 -1.88 2.98
C VAL A 48 10.21 -0.44 2.59
N GLY A 49 9.29 0.28 1.93
CA GLY A 49 9.46 1.69 1.62
C GLY A 49 9.71 2.53 2.88
N VAL A 50 8.90 2.39 3.91
CA VAL A 50 9.06 3.12 5.19
C VAL A 50 10.46 2.89 5.79
N ARG A 51 10.98 1.67 5.72
CA ARG A 51 12.33 1.35 6.22
C ARG A 51 13.42 2.19 5.56
N HIS A 52 13.27 2.58 4.31
CA HIS A 52 14.29 3.29 3.52
C HIS A 52 13.95 4.78 3.32
N LEU A 53 12.66 5.14 3.30
CA LEU A 53 12.18 6.45 2.91
C LEU A 53 11.75 7.33 4.09
N ALA A 54 11.30 6.77 5.21
CA ALA A 54 10.88 7.56 6.36
C ALA A 54 12.08 8.08 7.17
N VAL A 55 11.93 9.23 7.80
CA VAL A 55 12.91 9.73 8.77
C VAL A 55 13.12 8.70 9.88
N LYS A 56 14.38 8.56 10.36
CA LYS A 56 14.74 7.50 11.32
C LYS A 56 13.96 7.59 12.62
N ASN A 57 13.72 8.79 13.11
CA ASN A 57 13.06 9.06 14.38
C ASN A 57 11.59 9.45 14.20
N ALA A 58 10.93 8.91 13.17
CA ALA A 58 9.49 9.14 12.95
C ALA A 58 8.68 8.76 14.20
N LYS A 59 7.82 9.67 14.68
CA LYS A 59 7.01 9.53 15.88
C LYS A 59 5.53 9.43 15.60
N VAL A 60 5.06 10.15 14.59
CA VAL A 60 3.64 10.33 14.30
C VAL A 60 3.29 9.66 12.97
N LEU A 61 2.34 8.74 13.03
CA LEU A 61 1.74 8.11 11.87
C LEU A 61 0.31 8.63 11.67
N GLY A 62 0.04 9.24 10.53
CA GLY A 62 -1.30 9.61 10.09
C GLY A 62 -1.88 8.55 9.15
N VAL A 63 -3.10 8.12 9.40
CA VAL A 63 -3.78 7.07 8.63
C VAL A 63 -5.11 7.55 8.09
N VAL A 64 -5.24 7.52 6.77
CA VAL A 64 -6.45 7.90 6.03
C VAL A 64 -7.10 6.65 5.45
N GLY A 65 -8.30 6.33 5.96
CA GLY A 65 -9.04 5.12 5.60
C GLY A 65 -8.65 3.91 6.48
N PRO A 66 -9.17 3.81 7.71
CA PRO A 66 -8.86 2.76 8.68
C PRO A 66 -9.56 1.44 8.37
N GLY A 67 -9.29 0.89 7.17
CA GLY A 67 -9.75 -0.44 6.74
C GLY A 67 -8.74 -1.54 7.08
N VAL A 68 -9.04 -2.77 6.62
CA VAL A 68 -8.17 -3.94 6.84
C VAL A 68 -6.73 -3.70 6.37
N ILE A 69 -6.56 -3.10 5.18
CA ILE A 69 -5.22 -2.82 4.63
C ILE A 69 -4.45 -1.90 5.57
N ASN A 70 -5.02 -0.75 5.94
CA ASN A 70 -4.32 0.18 6.84
C ASN A 70 -4.08 -0.39 8.23
N SER A 71 -4.97 -1.22 8.77
CA SER A 71 -4.72 -1.87 10.07
C SER A 71 -3.45 -2.72 10.06
N ILE A 72 -3.24 -3.50 8.99
CA ILE A 72 -2.04 -4.33 8.82
C ILE A 72 -0.82 -3.45 8.43
N THR A 73 -1.03 -2.41 7.64
CA THR A 73 0.03 -1.47 7.28
C THR A 73 0.60 -0.76 8.51
N ILE A 74 -0.24 -0.37 9.47
CA ILE A 74 0.22 0.19 10.75
C ILE A 74 1.13 -0.78 11.48
N GLU A 75 0.76 -2.07 11.56
CA GLU A 75 1.59 -3.12 12.17
C GLU A 75 2.94 -3.25 11.46
N THR A 76 2.93 -3.23 10.13
CA THR A 76 4.16 -3.29 9.34
C THR A 76 5.03 -2.05 9.54
N PHE A 77 4.43 -0.85 9.53
CA PHE A 77 5.17 0.40 9.77
C PHE A 77 5.76 0.46 11.17
N ALA A 78 5.01 0.02 12.16
CA ALA A 78 5.46 -0.09 13.54
C ALA A 78 6.68 -1.02 13.68
N SER A 79 6.71 -2.12 12.95
CA SER A 79 7.86 -3.02 12.88
C SER A 79 9.08 -2.36 12.22
N MET A 80 8.87 -1.57 11.16
CA MET A 80 9.95 -0.90 10.41
C MET A 80 10.43 0.39 11.08
N ARG A 81 9.61 1.02 11.91
CA ARG A 81 9.89 2.25 12.69
C ARG A 81 9.40 2.09 14.14
N PRO A 82 10.16 1.41 14.99
CA PRO A 82 9.79 1.21 16.40
C PRO A 82 9.65 2.50 17.21
N SER A 83 10.14 3.62 16.66
CA SER A 83 10.00 4.95 17.25
C SER A 83 8.61 5.56 17.13
N LEU A 84 7.71 5.00 16.31
CA LEU A 84 6.32 5.45 16.19
C LEU A 84 5.60 5.27 17.52
N GLU A 85 4.98 6.35 18.01
CA GLU A 85 4.30 6.36 19.31
C GLU A 85 2.92 7.02 19.29
N THR A 86 2.63 7.84 18.26
CA THR A 86 1.33 8.50 18.08
C THR A 86 0.69 8.04 16.79
N LEU A 87 -0.57 7.60 16.86
CA LEU A 87 -1.38 7.21 15.73
C LEU A 87 -2.55 8.20 15.57
N LYS A 88 -2.56 8.95 14.47
CA LYS A 88 -3.65 9.80 14.02
C LYS A 88 -4.49 9.07 12.99
N ILE A 89 -5.82 9.08 13.13
CA ILE A 89 -6.71 8.30 12.26
C ILE A 89 -7.84 9.18 11.76
N TYR A 90 -7.99 9.22 10.43
CA TYR A 90 -9.11 9.85 9.75
C TYR A 90 -9.89 8.84 8.93
N GLY A 91 -11.20 8.81 9.10
CA GLY A 91 -12.08 7.91 8.35
C GLY A 91 -13.56 8.23 8.56
N ARG A 92 -14.39 7.82 7.60
CA ARG A 92 -15.84 8.11 7.59
C ARG A 92 -16.66 7.24 8.56
N SER A 93 -16.15 6.08 8.96
CA SER A 93 -16.90 5.08 9.75
C SER A 93 -16.28 4.92 11.12
N LYS A 94 -17.01 5.35 12.15
CA LYS A 94 -16.62 5.16 13.55
C LYS A 94 -16.29 3.69 13.86
N THR A 95 -17.13 2.76 13.42
CA THR A 95 -16.89 1.31 13.62
C THR A 95 -15.57 0.85 13.01
N SER A 96 -15.18 1.39 11.84
CA SER A 96 -13.88 1.03 11.22
C SER A 96 -12.72 1.63 11.99
N ILE A 97 -12.86 2.85 12.50
CA ILE A 97 -11.87 3.51 13.35
C ILE A 97 -11.67 2.71 14.64
N ASP A 98 -12.76 2.38 15.35
CA ASP A 98 -12.72 1.65 16.61
C ASP A 98 -12.05 0.27 16.44
N ARG A 99 -12.40 -0.47 15.38
CA ARG A 99 -11.76 -1.76 15.05
C ARG A 99 -10.27 -1.63 14.74
N CYS A 100 -9.89 -0.59 14.00
CA CYS A 100 -8.48 -0.32 13.70
C CYS A 100 -7.70 -0.03 14.99
N ILE A 101 -8.22 0.82 15.87
CA ILE A 101 -7.60 1.14 17.16
C ILE A 101 -7.46 -0.12 18.03
N GLU A 102 -8.51 -0.93 18.13
CA GLU A 102 -8.47 -2.19 18.89
C GLU A 102 -7.40 -3.14 18.34
N TYR A 103 -7.34 -3.30 17.02
CA TYR A 103 -6.34 -4.12 16.35
C TYR A 103 -4.92 -3.65 16.69
N VAL A 104 -4.67 -2.34 16.54
CA VAL A 104 -3.35 -1.74 16.77
C VAL A 104 -2.95 -1.82 18.23
N LYS A 105 -3.84 -1.52 19.18
CA LYS A 105 -3.55 -1.65 20.62
C LYS A 105 -3.10 -3.06 21.00
N LYS A 106 -3.68 -4.07 20.36
CA LYS A 106 -3.33 -5.47 20.63
C LYS A 106 -1.98 -5.90 20.04
N ARG A 107 -1.59 -5.31 18.90
CA ARG A 107 -0.45 -5.79 18.10
C ARG A 107 0.76 -4.87 18.11
N CYS A 108 0.57 -3.58 18.39
CA CYS A 108 1.61 -2.56 18.29
C CYS A 108 1.71 -1.77 19.61
N PRO A 109 2.27 -2.36 20.68
CA PRO A 109 2.29 -1.77 22.02
C PRO A 109 3.13 -0.48 22.13
N GLN A 110 3.92 -0.15 21.10
CA GLN A 110 4.67 1.11 21.05
C GLN A 110 3.80 2.35 20.84
N PHE A 111 2.59 2.21 20.27
CA PHE A 111 1.66 3.33 20.17
C PHE A 111 1.04 3.63 21.52
N LYS A 112 1.28 4.84 22.02
CA LYS A 112 0.80 5.37 23.30
C LYS A 112 -0.44 6.23 23.11
N ASP A 113 -0.44 7.04 22.03
CA ASP A 113 -1.45 8.03 21.75
C ASP A 113 -2.25 7.65 20.49
N PHE A 114 -3.57 7.71 20.63
CA PHE A 114 -4.53 7.42 19.56
C PHE A 114 -5.43 8.64 19.38
N ILE A 115 -5.27 9.34 18.26
CA ILE A 115 -6.00 10.58 17.96
C ILE A 115 -6.95 10.31 16.80
N VAL A 116 -8.25 10.36 17.07
CA VAL A 116 -9.27 10.34 16.02
C VAL A 116 -9.43 11.77 15.51
N CYS A 117 -9.16 11.96 14.23
CA CYS A 117 -9.17 13.27 13.59
C CYS A 117 -10.54 13.55 12.96
N ASP A 118 -11.04 14.76 13.13
CA ASP A 118 -12.31 15.20 12.55
C ASP A 118 -12.15 15.58 11.08
N THR A 119 -10.96 16.06 10.68
CA THR A 119 -10.65 16.48 9.31
C THR A 119 -9.43 15.72 8.75
N LEU A 120 -9.32 15.72 7.41
CA LEU A 120 -8.12 15.23 6.74
C LEU A 120 -6.89 16.05 7.14
N GLU A 121 -7.04 17.36 7.23
CA GLU A 121 -5.98 18.28 7.64
C GLU A 121 -5.42 17.92 9.01
N ASP A 122 -6.27 17.69 10.02
CA ASP A 122 -5.84 17.29 11.37
C ASP A 122 -5.02 15.99 11.34
N CYS A 123 -5.38 15.05 10.47
CA CYS A 123 -4.64 13.80 10.31
C CYS A 123 -3.28 13.99 9.65
N VAL A 124 -3.18 14.92 8.71
CA VAL A 124 -1.96 15.21 7.94
C VAL A 124 -0.96 16.04 8.73
N ARG A 125 -1.42 17.08 9.43
CA ARG A 125 -0.53 17.99 10.17
C ARG A 125 0.32 17.24 11.17
N ASP A 126 1.59 17.59 11.22
CA ASP A 126 2.62 17.04 12.13
C ASP A 126 2.92 15.53 11.95
N ALA A 127 2.33 14.87 10.98
CA ALA A 127 2.64 13.47 10.69
C ALA A 127 4.02 13.32 10.05
N ASP A 128 4.82 12.35 10.53
CA ASP A 128 6.09 11.95 9.92
C ASP A 128 5.87 11.01 8.75
N ILE A 129 4.84 10.17 8.87
CA ILE A 129 4.44 9.21 7.85
C ILE A 129 2.92 9.33 7.69
N LEU A 130 2.48 9.33 6.44
CA LEU A 130 1.06 9.28 6.07
C LEU A 130 0.78 8.01 5.28
N SER A 131 -0.33 7.34 5.60
CA SER A 131 -0.77 6.12 4.92
C SER A 131 -2.19 6.28 4.38
N PHE A 132 -2.32 6.23 3.06
CA PHE A 132 -3.60 6.33 2.35
C PHE A 132 -4.02 4.98 1.79
N ALA A 133 -5.08 4.39 2.32
CA ALA A 133 -5.71 3.18 1.81
C ALA A 133 -7.24 3.29 1.84
N THR A 134 -7.75 4.32 1.20
CA THR A 134 -9.18 4.59 1.08
C THR A 134 -9.83 3.72 0.01
N SER A 135 -11.14 3.54 0.10
CA SER A 135 -11.92 3.08 -1.05
C SER A 135 -11.83 4.13 -2.15
N THR A 136 -11.65 3.69 -3.40
CA THR A 136 -11.59 4.60 -4.55
C THR A 136 -12.93 5.32 -4.71
N PRO A 137 -12.96 6.65 -4.63
CA PRO A 137 -14.14 7.43 -4.95
C PRO A 137 -14.47 7.30 -6.45
N THR A 138 -15.75 7.30 -6.78
CA THR A 138 -16.19 7.41 -8.17
C THR A 138 -16.09 8.86 -8.65
N GLY A 139 -15.87 9.07 -9.95
CA GLY A 139 -15.84 10.38 -10.58
C GLY A 139 -14.48 11.04 -10.72
N GLY A 140 -13.39 10.25 -10.58
CA GLY A 140 -12.03 10.67 -10.88
C GLY A 140 -11.35 11.48 -9.79
N GLN A 141 -10.19 12.04 -10.15
CA GLN A 141 -9.25 12.70 -9.23
C GLN A 141 -9.82 13.86 -8.41
N LYS A 142 -10.88 14.53 -8.87
CA LYS A 142 -11.57 15.60 -8.14
C LYS A 142 -12.18 15.16 -6.81
N ASN A 143 -12.43 13.84 -6.67
CA ASN A 143 -13.03 13.26 -5.48
C ASN A 143 -12.00 12.49 -4.61
N TYR A 144 -10.73 12.48 -5.01
CA TYR A 144 -9.67 11.86 -4.20
C TYR A 144 -9.34 12.74 -2.98
N PRO A 145 -8.94 12.15 -1.85
CA PRO A 145 -8.43 12.92 -0.73
C PRO A 145 -7.31 13.84 -1.21
N PHE A 146 -7.52 15.16 -1.08
CA PHE A 146 -6.57 16.17 -1.52
C PHE A 146 -5.81 16.70 -0.32
N VAL A 147 -4.49 16.64 -0.38
CA VAL A 147 -3.59 17.08 0.69
C VAL A 147 -2.87 18.35 0.24
N GLU A 148 -3.15 19.44 0.93
CA GLU A 148 -2.51 20.73 0.67
C GLU A 148 -1.04 20.72 1.11
N ARG A 149 -0.20 21.44 0.37
CA ARG A 149 1.25 21.51 0.66
C ARG A 149 1.53 22.05 2.07
N GLU A 150 0.75 23.01 2.53
CA GLU A 150 0.90 23.69 3.82
C GLU A 150 0.58 22.80 5.02
N TRP A 151 -0.10 21.68 4.80
CA TRP A 151 -0.38 20.72 5.87
C TRP A 151 0.79 19.79 6.14
N ILE A 152 1.67 19.63 5.14
CA ILE A 152 2.74 18.63 5.15
C ILE A 152 3.99 19.24 5.79
N LYS A 153 4.42 18.66 6.88
CA LYS A 153 5.67 19.09 7.51
C LYS A 153 6.90 18.63 6.70
N PRO A 154 8.02 19.34 6.82
CA PRO A 154 9.29 18.89 6.27
C PRO A 154 9.63 17.47 6.76
N GLY A 155 10.17 16.65 5.87
CA GLY A 155 10.56 15.27 6.18
C GLY A 155 9.44 14.24 6.09
N CYS A 156 8.20 14.64 5.86
CA CYS A 156 7.06 13.73 5.77
C CYS A 156 7.18 12.75 4.59
N LEU A 157 6.81 11.50 4.85
CA LEU A 157 6.64 10.46 3.84
C LEU A 157 5.15 10.19 3.61
N LEU A 158 4.66 10.42 2.39
CA LEU A 158 3.28 10.11 1.97
C LEU A 158 3.27 8.76 1.23
N CYS A 159 2.59 7.76 1.79
CA CYS A 159 2.41 6.43 1.18
C CYS A 159 1.00 6.31 0.60
N GLY A 160 0.90 6.23 -0.72
CA GLY A 160 -0.36 6.08 -1.45
C GLY A 160 -0.57 4.65 -1.95
N MET A 161 -1.31 3.83 -1.19
CA MET A 161 -1.85 2.52 -1.59
C MET A 161 -3.31 2.63 -2.05
N GLY A 162 -3.92 3.77 -1.83
CA GLY A 162 -5.27 4.15 -2.22
C GLY A 162 -5.27 5.55 -2.81
N ALA A 163 -6.46 6.07 -3.07
CA ALA A 163 -6.60 7.41 -3.63
C ALA A 163 -5.96 8.48 -2.73
N LEU A 164 -5.11 9.27 -3.34
CA LEU A 164 -4.40 10.41 -2.77
C LEU A 164 -4.15 11.41 -3.90
N ASN A 165 -4.38 12.69 -3.66
CA ASN A 165 -4.01 13.75 -4.58
C ASN A 165 -3.29 14.89 -3.83
N VAL A 166 -2.40 15.56 -4.52
CA VAL A 166 -1.64 16.72 -4.02
C VAL A 166 -1.55 17.78 -5.13
N PRO A 167 -1.21 19.05 -4.83
CA PRO A 167 -0.98 20.07 -5.85
C PRO A 167 0.06 19.65 -6.88
N ASP A 168 -0.11 20.04 -8.15
CA ASP A 168 0.84 19.77 -9.24
C ASP A 168 2.21 20.36 -8.91
N GLU A 169 2.24 21.55 -8.34
CA GLU A 169 3.46 22.25 -7.95
C GLU A 169 4.30 21.44 -6.96
N MET A 170 3.64 20.67 -6.09
CA MET A 170 4.34 19.79 -5.14
C MET A 170 5.00 18.62 -5.85
N VAL A 171 4.38 18.06 -6.89
CA VAL A 171 4.96 16.97 -7.72
C VAL A 171 6.12 17.51 -8.55
N MET A 172 5.97 18.72 -9.11
CA MET A 172 7.00 19.36 -9.92
C MET A 172 8.20 19.88 -9.11
N ASP A 173 8.00 20.17 -7.81
CA ASP A 173 9.06 20.68 -6.93
C ASP A 173 10.26 19.71 -6.91
N PRO A 174 11.47 20.14 -7.36
CA PRO A 174 12.66 19.29 -7.33
C PRO A 174 13.07 18.84 -5.91
N ALA A 175 12.64 19.53 -4.85
CA ALA A 175 12.88 19.12 -3.47
C ALA A 175 11.97 17.98 -3.01
N THR A 176 10.86 17.73 -3.71
CA THR A 176 9.97 16.59 -3.46
C THR A 176 10.50 15.36 -4.20
N LYS A 177 10.74 14.28 -3.48
CA LYS A 177 11.14 13.00 -4.07
C LYS A 177 9.92 12.18 -4.44
N LEU A 178 9.90 11.63 -5.65
CA LEU A 178 8.81 10.80 -6.17
C LEU A 178 9.31 9.36 -6.28
N VAL A 179 8.69 8.45 -5.55
CA VAL A 179 9.04 7.03 -5.55
C VAL A 179 7.84 6.19 -5.94
N VAL A 180 8.06 5.16 -6.72
CA VAL A 180 7.07 4.13 -7.04
C VAL A 180 7.67 2.75 -6.73
N ASP A 181 6.82 1.78 -6.47
CA ASP A 181 7.25 0.39 -6.27
C ASP A 181 7.92 -0.17 -7.53
N TYR A 182 7.30 0.01 -8.70
CA TYR A 182 7.87 -0.38 -9.99
C TYR A 182 7.40 0.54 -11.13
N THR A 183 8.31 1.25 -11.77
CA THR A 183 7.99 2.21 -12.84
C THR A 183 7.24 1.60 -14.01
N GLY A 184 7.67 0.41 -14.47
CA GLY A 184 7.02 -0.29 -15.59
C GLY A 184 5.55 -0.62 -15.38
N LEU A 185 5.09 -0.71 -14.13
CA LEU A 185 3.68 -0.89 -13.81
C LEU A 185 2.86 0.34 -14.20
N TYR A 186 3.37 1.53 -13.89
CA TYR A 186 2.71 2.81 -14.19
C TYR A 186 2.77 3.15 -15.68
N GLU A 187 3.86 2.77 -16.36
CA GLU A 187 3.98 2.89 -17.82
C GLU A 187 2.92 2.01 -18.51
N THR A 188 2.78 0.74 -18.08
CA THR A 188 1.74 -0.16 -18.59
C THR A 188 0.34 0.39 -18.36
N TRP A 189 0.05 0.94 -17.19
CA TRP A 189 -1.26 1.55 -16.93
C TRP A 189 -1.52 2.79 -17.77
N ALA A 190 -0.50 3.60 -18.04
CA ALA A 190 -0.62 4.75 -18.92
C ALA A 190 -0.93 4.35 -20.38
N GLU A 191 -0.54 3.13 -20.79
CA GLU A 191 -0.89 2.55 -22.10
C GLU A 191 -2.28 1.91 -22.14
N GLU A 192 -2.68 1.24 -21.03
CA GLU A 192 -3.92 0.45 -20.97
C GLU A 192 -5.17 1.29 -20.64
N TYR A 193 -5.03 2.37 -19.85
CA TYR A 193 -6.14 3.19 -19.40
C TYR A 193 -6.23 4.50 -20.17
N PRO A 194 -7.49 5.04 -20.34
CA PRO A 194 -7.67 6.33 -20.99
C PRO A 194 -6.94 7.46 -20.27
N TYR A 195 -6.34 8.37 -21.04
CA TYR A 195 -5.77 9.61 -20.53
C TYR A 195 -6.87 10.64 -20.16
N PRO A 196 -6.77 11.38 -19.03
CA PRO A 196 -5.75 11.20 -18.00
C PRO A 196 -5.93 9.91 -17.20
N THR A 197 -4.86 9.14 -17.10
CA THR A 197 -4.86 7.84 -16.42
C THR A 197 -5.27 7.96 -14.96
N PHE A 198 -4.87 9.05 -14.30
CA PHE A 198 -5.18 9.31 -12.89
C PHE A 198 -6.69 9.49 -12.61
N ASP A 199 -7.51 9.82 -13.59
CA ASP A 199 -8.97 9.88 -13.42
C ASP A 199 -9.61 8.48 -13.30
N THR A 200 -9.00 7.47 -13.92
CA THR A 200 -9.49 6.09 -13.91
C THR A 200 -8.72 5.19 -12.96
N TRP A 201 -7.41 5.41 -12.84
CA TRP A 201 -6.52 4.64 -11.97
C TRP A 201 -5.96 5.52 -10.85
N PHE A 202 -6.57 5.42 -9.69
CA PHE A 202 -6.51 6.34 -8.53
C PHE A 202 -5.15 6.45 -7.82
N LEU A 203 -4.16 5.69 -8.21
CA LEU A 203 -2.83 5.74 -7.58
C LEU A 203 -2.06 6.98 -8.02
N ILE A 204 -1.45 7.67 -7.07
CA ILE A 204 -0.77 8.95 -7.34
C ILE A 204 0.38 8.83 -8.36
N GLY A 205 0.98 7.65 -8.51
CA GLY A 205 1.95 7.39 -9.58
C GLY A 205 1.37 7.56 -10.99
N SER A 206 0.05 7.36 -11.18
CA SER A 206 -0.61 7.64 -12.45
C SER A 206 -0.69 9.15 -12.73
N LYS A 207 -0.80 9.99 -11.69
CA LYS A 207 -0.62 11.44 -11.85
C LYS A 207 0.78 11.78 -12.34
N PHE A 208 1.81 11.07 -11.86
CA PHE A 208 3.18 11.29 -12.32
C PHE A 208 3.31 10.96 -13.81
N THR A 209 2.76 9.85 -14.29
CA THR A 209 2.79 9.49 -15.71
C THR A 209 1.98 10.44 -16.57
N ASP A 210 0.83 10.93 -16.12
CA ASP A 210 0.06 11.96 -16.82
C ASP A 210 0.86 13.27 -16.95
N MET A 211 1.57 13.68 -15.89
CA MET A 211 2.42 14.86 -15.92
C MET A 211 3.67 14.70 -16.81
N ILE A 212 4.21 13.47 -16.91
CA ILE A 212 5.28 13.14 -17.85
C ILE A 212 4.76 13.23 -19.30
N HIS A 213 3.59 12.67 -19.58
CA HIS A 213 2.91 12.80 -20.86
C HIS A 213 2.72 14.28 -21.25
N ASP A 214 2.33 15.12 -20.33
CA ASP A 214 2.14 16.58 -20.52
C ASP A 214 3.46 17.37 -20.61
N LYS A 215 4.61 16.70 -20.47
CA LYS A 215 5.94 17.35 -20.43
C LYS A 215 6.13 18.33 -19.26
N LYS A 216 5.36 18.16 -18.18
CA LYS A 216 5.49 18.91 -16.92
C LYS A 216 6.48 18.27 -15.95
N LEU A 217 6.75 16.98 -16.12
CA LEU A 217 7.64 16.19 -15.26
C LEU A 217 8.58 15.36 -16.13
N ASP A 218 9.86 15.26 -15.73
CA ASP A 218 10.82 14.35 -16.35
C ASP A 218 10.60 12.94 -15.80
N PHE A 219 10.61 11.93 -16.66
CA PHE A 219 10.47 10.51 -16.28
C PHE A 219 11.50 10.08 -15.23
N GLN A 220 12.72 10.60 -15.30
CA GLN A 220 13.79 10.29 -14.34
C GLN A 220 13.47 10.74 -12.90
N ARG A 221 12.50 11.64 -12.73
CA ARG A 221 12.02 12.05 -11.40
C ARG A 221 11.21 10.97 -10.69
N MET A 222 10.65 10.01 -11.41
CA MET A 222 9.90 8.88 -10.89
C MET A 222 10.87 7.73 -10.57
N GLU A 223 11.34 7.67 -9.32
CA GLU A 223 12.33 6.70 -8.89
C GLU A 223 11.71 5.33 -8.53
N ASN A 224 12.39 4.27 -8.92
CA ASN A 224 11.98 2.90 -8.64
C ASN A 224 12.49 2.45 -7.26
N LEU A 225 11.61 1.96 -6.39
CA LEU A 225 11.99 1.44 -5.06
C LEU A 225 13.09 0.37 -5.16
N GLY A 226 13.03 -0.50 -6.17
CA GLY A 226 14.05 -1.53 -6.39
C GLY A 226 15.45 -0.98 -6.58
N ALA A 227 15.60 0.21 -7.18
CA ALA A 227 16.90 0.88 -7.32
C ALA A 227 17.42 1.38 -5.97
N ILE A 228 16.54 1.85 -5.09
CA ILE A 228 16.86 2.26 -3.73
C ILE A 228 17.31 1.05 -2.89
N LEU A 229 16.56 -0.06 -2.98
CA LEU A 229 16.87 -1.29 -2.24
C LEU A 229 18.22 -1.89 -2.64
N ASN A 230 18.61 -1.76 -3.90
CA ASN A 230 19.88 -2.22 -4.42
C ASN A 230 21.05 -1.22 -4.22
N GLY A 231 20.80 -0.11 -3.51
CA GLY A 231 21.81 0.92 -3.24
C GLY A 231 22.24 1.74 -4.46
N LYS A 232 21.51 1.69 -5.56
CA LYS A 232 21.78 2.50 -6.76
C LYS A 232 21.31 3.95 -6.62
N LEU A 233 20.28 4.16 -5.80
CA LEU A 233 19.73 5.47 -5.46
C LEU A 233 19.64 5.60 -3.93
N PRO A 234 19.77 6.81 -3.38
CA PRO A 234 19.54 7.05 -1.97
C PRO A 234 18.05 6.92 -1.64
N GLY A 235 17.71 6.40 -0.47
CA GLY A 235 16.33 6.35 -0.01
C GLY A 235 15.79 7.76 0.25
N ARG A 236 16.60 8.58 0.93
CA ARG A 236 16.31 9.95 1.32
C ARG A 236 17.59 10.77 1.21
N ASP A 237 17.50 11.98 0.70
CA ASP A 237 18.67 12.85 0.53
C ASP A 237 18.97 13.60 1.83
N ASN A 238 17.94 13.99 2.58
CA ASN A 238 18.04 14.64 3.88
C ASN A 238 16.73 14.51 4.68
N ASP A 239 16.76 14.84 5.97
CA ASP A 239 15.62 14.67 6.87
C ASP A 239 14.48 15.69 6.65
N GLN A 240 14.69 16.73 5.84
CA GLN A 240 13.66 17.72 5.50
C GLN A 240 12.93 17.38 4.20
N GLN A 241 13.44 16.44 3.41
CA GLN A 241 12.88 16.06 2.13
C GLN A 241 11.50 15.43 2.27
N VAL A 242 10.51 15.97 1.60
CA VAL A 242 9.19 15.36 1.46
C VAL A 242 9.26 14.28 0.38
N ILE A 243 8.67 13.12 0.66
CA ILE A 243 8.65 12.00 -0.28
C ILE A 243 7.21 11.60 -0.54
N ILE A 244 6.85 11.46 -1.81
CA ILE A 244 5.57 10.87 -2.23
C ILE A 244 5.89 9.48 -2.79
N TYR A 245 5.37 8.44 -2.13
CA TYR A 245 5.57 7.06 -2.50
C TYR A 245 4.25 6.42 -2.93
N SER A 246 4.15 6.09 -4.22
CA SER A 246 3.00 5.40 -4.81
C SER A 246 3.23 3.89 -4.84
N ILE A 247 2.23 3.13 -4.41
CA ILE A 247 2.31 1.68 -4.28
C ILE A 247 1.17 1.03 -5.06
N GLY A 248 1.49 0.38 -6.17
CA GLY A 248 0.56 -0.37 -7.02
C GLY A 248 0.43 -1.82 -6.60
N GLY A 249 1.54 -2.42 -6.16
CA GLY A 249 1.66 -3.84 -5.88
C GLY A 249 1.77 -4.71 -7.14
N MET A 250 2.43 -5.84 -7.02
CA MET A 250 2.67 -6.75 -8.13
C MET A 250 2.25 -8.18 -7.81
N PRO A 251 1.74 -8.97 -8.78
CA PRO A 251 1.36 -10.37 -8.56
C PRO A 251 2.49 -11.26 -8.03
N VAL A 252 3.74 -10.92 -8.33
CA VAL A 252 4.91 -11.66 -7.82
C VAL A 252 4.96 -11.70 -6.29
N GLU A 253 4.42 -10.69 -5.63
CA GLU A 253 4.32 -10.62 -4.16
C GLU A 253 3.36 -11.68 -3.62
N ASP A 254 2.21 -11.87 -4.30
CA ASP A 254 1.23 -12.90 -3.94
C ASP A 254 1.83 -14.30 -4.08
N VAL A 255 2.61 -14.54 -5.13
CA VAL A 255 3.31 -15.82 -5.36
C VAL A 255 4.37 -16.06 -4.29
N ALA A 256 5.18 -15.06 -3.97
CA ALA A 256 6.25 -15.17 -2.96
C ALA A 256 5.68 -15.48 -1.57
N TRP A 257 4.62 -14.76 -1.15
CA TRP A 257 3.93 -15.01 0.10
C TRP A 257 3.21 -16.36 0.09
N GLY A 258 2.51 -16.69 -1.02
CA GLY A 258 1.81 -17.96 -1.20
C GLY A 258 2.76 -19.16 -1.05
N LYS A 259 3.96 -19.07 -1.64
CA LYS A 259 5.00 -20.09 -1.49
C LYS A 259 5.43 -20.24 -0.02
N THR A 260 5.69 -19.15 0.67
CA THR A 260 6.09 -19.17 2.08
C THR A 260 4.98 -19.78 2.97
N VAL A 261 3.72 -19.40 2.74
CA VAL A 261 2.56 -19.95 3.45
C VAL A 261 2.44 -21.45 3.20
N TYR A 262 2.57 -21.90 1.94
CA TYR A 262 2.54 -23.31 1.56
C TYR A 262 3.64 -24.11 2.26
N GLU A 263 4.90 -23.65 2.21
CA GLU A 263 6.04 -24.33 2.84
C GLU A 263 5.87 -24.43 4.36
N ASN A 264 5.35 -23.39 5.01
CA ASN A 264 5.06 -23.42 6.43
C ASN A 264 3.89 -24.36 6.76
N ALA A 265 2.84 -24.37 5.95
CA ALA A 265 1.70 -25.29 6.14
C ALA A 265 2.14 -26.76 6.08
N ILE A 266 3.00 -27.11 5.12
CA ILE A 266 3.59 -28.46 5.03
C ILE A 266 4.37 -28.80 6.30
N LYS A 267 5.25 -27.90 6.77
CA LYS A 267 6.06 -28.12 8.00
C LYS A 267 5.21 -28.29 9.25
N MET A 268 4.07 -27.60 9.29
CA MET A 268 3.15 -27.60 10.45
C MET A 268 2.04 -28.64 10.31
N GLU A 269 2.03 -29.42 9.22
CA GLU A 269 1.00 -30.41 8.91
C GLU A 269 -0.42 -29.82 8.88
N ILE A 270 -0.55 -28.56 8.38
CA ILE A 270 -1.82 -27.85 8.26
C ILE A 270 -2.37 -28.02 6.85
N GLY A 271 -3.69 -28.27 6.77
CA GLY A 271 -4.44 -28.39 5.53
C GLY A 271 -4.89 -29.82 5.26
N THR A 272 -5.54 -30.00 4.11
CA THR A 272 -6.03 -31.32 3.65
C THR A 272 -5.26 -31.69 2.39
N LYS A 273 -4.63 -32.86 2.42
CA LYS A 273 -3.99 -33.44 1.24
C LYS A 273 -5.07 -34.02 0.34
N LEU A 274 -5.14 -33.50 -0.87
CA LEU A 274 -6.05 -34.02 -1.91
C LEU A 274 -5.24 -34.76 -2.97
N ASN A 275 -5.79 -35.85 -3.47
CA ASN A 275 -5.25 -36.54 -4.62
C ASN A 275 -5.81 -35.89 -5.89
N LEU A 276 -4.95 -35.53 -6.83
CA LEU A 276 -5.38 -34.91 -8.09
C LEU A 276 -5.95 -35.95 -9.05
N TRP A 277 -5.30 -37.13 -9.12
CA TRP A 277 -5.71 -38.34 -9.85
C TRP A 277 -4.95 -39.55 -9.32
N GLU A 278 -5.49 -40.75 -9.49
CA GLU A 278 -4.77 -41.99 -9.18
C GLU A 278 -3.74 -42.28 -10.28
N GLU A 279 -4.16 -42.18 -11.54
CA GLU A 279 -3.30 -42.28 -12.71
C GLU A 279 -3.65 -41.14 -13.68
N PRO A 280 -2.64 -40.50 -14.32
CA PRO A 280 -2.89 -39.50 -15.33
C PRO A 280 -3.69 -40.10 -16.50
N TYR A 281 -4.78 -39.39 -16.90
CA TYR A 281 -5.59 -39.84 -18.02
C TYR A 281 -4.84 -39.69 -19.36
N LEU A 282 -4.86 -40.69 -20.19
CA LEU A 282 -4.16 -40.75 -21.49
C LEU A 282 -2.61 -40.87 -21.44
N PHE A 283 -2.03 -41.44 -20.39
CA PHE A 283 -0.61 -41.82 -20.36
C PHE A 283 -0.46 -43.29 -20.01
#